data_9951e991bed2e25a88a82e5da266b73e
#
_entry.id   9951e991bed2e25a88a82e5da266b73e
#
_cell.length_a   1.000
_cell.length_b   1.000
_cell.length_c   1.000
_cell.angle_alpha   90.00
_cell.angle_beta   90.00
_cell.angle_gamma   90.00
#
_symmetry.space_group_name_H-M   'P 1'
#
loop_
_entity.id
_entity.type
_entity.pdbx_description
1 polymer ?
#
loop_
_entity_poly.entity_id
_entity_poly.type
_entity_poly.pdbx_seq_one_letter_code
_entity_poly.pdbx_strand_id
1 'polypeptide(L)'
;MSDNLRGALLMMAAMAAFTGNDTLLKAVTADVPLFQSIVIRGAVTLVLLAGLAWARGGVRLRLGPRDTKILCLRSVGEIGATLSFLSALQHMPLANLSAIMQSLPLVVTLLAALLFRERIGWRRLTAIAVGFAGVLLIIKPGGAAFDGWAMLGVLAMGCVALRDLATRSLSPGVPSLAVTIYAALAVTVLGAVLAPFQGWVAVTPSQLLSLAGAGVFLIGGYQFIIMAMRVGDVSAVTPFRYTSLLFAIVLGWITFGQLPDALTLVGAGIVIASGLFMLRRERQLGIA
;
A
#
# COMPACT_ATOMS: atom_id res chain seq x y z
N MET A 1 -2.16 -25.48 14.94
CA MET A 1 -1.79 -24.71 13.73
C MET A 1 -0.46 -24.05 14.03
N SER A 2 0.56 -24.18 13.18
CA SER A 2 1.87 -23.56 13.42
C SER A 2 1.76 -22.02 13.37
N ASP A 3 2.65 -21.33 14.10
CA ASP A 3 2.65 -19.86 14.15
C ASP A 3 2.87 -19.24 12.76
N ASN A 4 3.71 -19.87 11.92
CA ASN A 4 3.91 -19.44 10.55
C ASN A 4 2.65 -19.58 9.69
N LEU A 5 1.84 -20.62 9.88
CA LEU A 5 0.56 -20.77 9.16
C LEU A 5 -0.46 -19.71 9.62
N ARG A 6 -0.53 -19.43 10.93
CA ARG A 6 -1.37 -18.34 11.46
C ARG A 6 -0.93 -16.98 10.91
N GLY A 7 0.38 -16.71 10.92
CA GLY A 7 0.95 -15.49 10.34
C GLY A 7 0.64 -15.35 8.85
N ALA A 8 0.76 -16.43 8.07
CA ALA A 8 0.41 -16.45 6.64
C ALA A 8 -1.07 -16.13 6.40
N LEU A 9 -1.99 -16.76 7.15
CA LEU A 9 -3.42 -16.48 7.03
C LEU A 9 -3.78 -15.05 7.41
N LEU A 10 -3.16 -14.51 8.46
CA LEU A 10 -3.34 -13.11 8.87
C LEU A 10 -2.80 -12.15 7.79
N MET A 11 -1.67 -12.47 7.15
CA MET A 11 -1.14 -11.67 6.04
C MET A 11 -2.09 -11.69 4.84
N MET A 12 -2.61 -12.87 4.47
CA MET A 12 -3.60 -12.98 3.40
C MET A 12 -4.87 -12.19 3.73
N ALA A 13 -5.37 -12.25 4.97
CA ALA A 13 -6.51 -11.45 5.43
C ALA A 13 -6.21 -9.94 5.34
N ALA A 14 -4.98 -9.52 5.69
CA ALA A 14 -4.56 -8.13 5.52
C ALA A 14 -4.59 -7.70 4.05
N MET A 15 -4.08 -8.54 3.15
CA MET A 15 -4.08 -8.24 1.71
C MET A 15 -5.49 -8.19 1.14
N ALA A 16 -6.37 -9.12 1.55
CA ALA A 16 -7.79 -9.09 1.18
C ALA A 16 -8.48 -7.80 1.65
N ALA A 17 -8.20 -7.37 2.88
CA ALA A 17 -8.75 -6.15 3.45
C ALA A 17 -8.25 -4.90 2.69
N PHE A 18 -6.96 -4.77 2.43
CA PHE A 18 -6.45 -3.63 1.64
C PHE A 18 -7.03 -3.60 0.23
N THR A 19 -7.09 -4.75 -0.45
CA THR A 19 -7.69 -4.81 -1.79
C THR A 19 -9.19 -4.52 -1.75
N GLY A 20 -9.90 -4.96 -0.70
CA GLY A 20 -11.30 -4.60 -0.47
C GLY A 20 -11.51 -3.10 -0.28
N ASN A 21 -10.67 -2.45 0.51
CA ASN A 21 -10.66 -0.97 0.62
C ASN A 21 -10.50 -0.31 -0.75
N ASP A 22 -9.52 -0.75 -1.55
CA ASP A 22 -9.22 -0.17 -2.86
C ASP A 22 -10.38 -0.38 -3.84
N THR A 23 -11.02 -1.56 -3.80
CA THR A 23 -12.18 -1.90 -4.62
C THR A 23 -13.37 -1.01 -4.30
N LEU A 24 -13.72 -0.86 -3.02
CA LEU A 24 -14.82 0.01 -2.60
C LEU A 24 -14.55 1.47 -2.95
N LEU A 25 -13.33 1.92 -2.75
CA LEU A 25 -12.96 3.29 -3.07
C LEU A 25 -13.01 3.55 -4.58
N LYS A 26 -12.49 2.63 -5.40
CA LYS A 26 -12.58 2.70 -6.86
C LYS A 26 -14.03 2.75 -7.34
N ALA A 27 -14.91 1.93 -6.77
CA ALA A 27 -16.32 1.91 -7.13
C ALA A 27 -17.01 3.23 -6.81
N VAL A 28 -16.77 3.82 -5.64
CA VAL A 28 -17.39 5.09 -5.23
C VAL A 28 -16.83 6.29 -5.99
N THR A 29 -15.54 6.29 -6.30
CA THR A 29 -14.90 7.41 -7.02
C THR A 29 -15.26 7.50 -8.50
N ALA A 30 -16.07 6.59 -9.02
CA ALA A 30 -16.73 6.75 -10.32
C ALA A 30 -17.74 7.92 -10.33
N ASP A 31 -18.44 8.14 -9.22
CA ASP A 31 -19.52 9.13 -9.11
C ASP A 31 -19.19 10.25 -8.11
N VAL A 32 -18.38 9.97 -7.10
CA VAL A 32 -18.03 10.91 -6.02
C VAL A 32 -16.61 11.43 -6.22
N PRO A 33 -16.39 12.74 -6.15
CA PRO A 33 -15.04 13.32 -6.27
C PRO A 33 -14.03 12.66 -5.34
N LEU A 34 -12.80 12.48 -5.84
CA LEU A 34 -11.74 11.76 -5.13
C LEU A 34 -11.46 12.34 -3.75
N PHE A 35 -11.30 13.66 -3.67
CA PHE A 35 -10.95 14.30 -2.39
C PHE A 35 -12.10 14.23 -1.39
N GLN A 36 -13.36 14.33 -1.83
CA GLN A 36 -14.52 14.09 -0.98
C GLN A 36 -14.52 12.67 -0.43
N SER A 37 -14.26 11.68 -1.27
CA SER A 37 -14.16 10.26 -0.86
C SER A 37 -13.05 10.04 0.16
N ILE A 38 -11.89 10.68 -0.02
CA ILE A 38 -10.77 10.65 0.93
C ILE A 38 -11.19 11.25 2.28
N VAL A 39 -11.91 12.37 2.30
CA VAL A 39 -12.38 13.01 3.55
C VAL A 39 -13.34 12.10 4.30
N ILE A 40 -14.36 11.59 3.62
CA ILE A 40 -15.40 10.76 4.27
C ILE A 40 -14.77 9.46 4.82
N ARG A 41 -14.02 8.73 4.00
CA ARG A 41 -13.29 7.53 4.44
C ARG A 41 -12.31 7.86 5.57
N GLY A 42 -11.57 8.97 5.43
CA GLY A 42 -10.59 9.41 6.42
C GLY A 42 -11.23 9.75 7.76
N ALA A 43 -12.38 10.42 7.78
CA ALA A 43 -13.15 10.70 9.00
C ALA A 43 -13.54 9.40 9.72
N VAL A 44 -14.09 8.43 9.00
CA VAL A 44 -14.40 7.09 9.57
C VAL A 44 -13.15 6.44 10.12
N THR A 45 -12.05 6.44 9.36
CA THR A 45 -10.76 5.88 9.79
C THR A 45 -10.26 6.54 11.07
N LEU A 46 -10.32 7.86 11.17
CA LEU A 46 -9.89 8.61 12.38
C LEU A 46 -10.76 8.30 13.59
N VAL A 47 -12.09 8.20 13.42
CA VAL A 47 -13.01 7.81 14.51
C VAL A 47 -12.66 6.40 15.02
N LEU A 48 -12.45 5.45 14.12
CA LEU A 48 -12.09 4.08 14.50
C LEU A 48 -10.71 4.01 15.17
N LEU A 49 -9.73 4.79 14.68
CA LEU A 49 -8.39 4.88 15.31
C LEU A 49 -8.46 5.55 16.69
N ALA A 50 -9.31 6.56 16.86
CA ALA A 50 -9.54 7.20 18.17
C ALA A 50 -10.18 6.21 19.16
N GLY A 51 -11.19 5.45 18.72
CA GLY A 51 -11.78 4.37 19.51
C GLY A 51 -10.76 3.29 19.91
N LEU A 52 -9.91 2.89 18.98
CA LEU A 52 -8.83 1.93 19.24
C LEU A 52 -7.78 2.48 20.21
N ALA A 53 -7.42 3.77 20.08
CA ALA A 53 -6.53 4.44 21.01
C ALA A 53 -7.11 4.49 22.43
N TRP A 54 -8.39 4.85 22.54
CA TRP A 54 -9.11 4.87 23.81
C TRP A 54 -9.18 3.49 24.45
N ALA A 55 -9.55 2.45 23.70
CA ALA A 55 -9.63 1.08 24.18
C ALA A 55 -8.26 0.51 24.67
N ARG A 56 -7.14 1.09 24.18
CA ARG A 56 -5.78 0.72 24.61
C ARG A 56 -5.23 1.59 25.76
N GLY A 57 -6.06 2.40 26.39
CA GLY A 57 -5.66 3.29 27.49
C GLY A 57 -4.96 4.58 27.04
N GLY A 58 -5.15 4.98 25.79
CA GLY A 58 -4.53 6.15 25.18
C GLY A 58 -3.30 5.84 24.33
N VAL A 59 -2.82 6.85 23.62
CA VAL A 59 -1.60 6.77 22.82
C VAL A 59 -0.78 8.05 22.95
N ARG A 60 0.52 7.90 23.13
CA ARG A 60 1.44 9.05 23.18
C ARG A 60 1.61 9.63 21.78
N LEU A 61 1.03 10.81 21.54
CA LEU A 61 1.15 11.53 20.27
C LEU A 61 2.35 12.49 20.23
N ARG A 62 2.81 12.98 21.39
CA ARG A 62 3.98 13.88 21.41
C ARG A 62 5.26 13.11 21.15
N LEU A 63 5.95 13.47 20.07
CA LEU A 63 7.20 12.88 19.62
C LEU A 63 8.36 13.86 19.83
N GLY A 64 9.58 13.33 19.92
CA GLY A 64 10.79 14.15 19.95
C GLY A 64 11.03 14.86 18.61
N PRO A 65 11.86 15.93 18.58
CA PRO A 65 12.07 16.74 17.37
C PRO A 65 12.59 15.93 16.17
N ARG A 66 13.43 14.94 16.42
CA ARG A 66 13.95 14.02 15.37
C ARG A 66 12.83 13.20 14.76
N ASP A 67 12.04 12.52 15.59
CA ASP A 67 10.96 11.65 15.11
C ASP A 67 9.85 12.47 14.43
N THR A 68 9.61 13.70 14.89
CA THR A 68 8.68 14.62 14.23
C THR A 68 9.12 14.95 12.81
N LYS A 69 10.41 15.25 12.58
CA LYS A 69 10.94 15.50 11.23
C LYS A 69 10.80 14.28 10.32
N ILE A 70 11.12 13.09 10.84
CA ILE A 70 10.97 11.83 10.11
C ILE A 70 9.50 11.57 9.79
N LEU A 71 8.61 11.84 10.74
CA LEU A 71 7.17 11.68 10.54
C LEU A 71 6.61 12.66 9.51
N CYS A 72 7.11 13.91 9.45
CA CYS A 72 6.76 14.85 8.39
C CYS A 72 7.18 14.31 7.01
N LEU A 73 8.43 13.82 6.87
CA LEU A 73 8.91 13.20 5.63
C LEU A 73 8.05 11.98 5.24
N ARG A 74 7.73 11.14 6.22
CA ARG A 74 6.84 10.00 6.04
C ARG A 74 5.45 10.44 5.56
N SER A 75 4.90 11.51 6.13
CA SER A 75 3.59 12.04 5.73
C SER A 75 3.60 12.59 4.31
N VAL A 76 4.69 13.20 3.84
CA VAL A 76 4.87 13.59 2.44
C VAL A 76 4.82 12.36 1.54
N GLY A 77 5.52 11.28 1.90
CA GLY A 77 5.44 10.01 1.19
C GLY A 77 4.03 9.40 1.19
N GLU A 78 3.32 9.45 2.31
CA GLU A 78 1.92 8.97 2.43
C GLU A 78 0.97 9.76 1.54
N ILE A 79 1.08 11.09 1.54
CA ILE A 79 0.28 12.00 0.72
C ILE A 79 0.56 11.72 -0.77
N GLY A 80 1.83 11.72 -1.17
CA GLY A 80 2.22 11.44 -2.55
C GLY A 80 1.76 10.06 -3.02
N ALA A 81 1.93 9.04 -2.17
CA ALA A 81 1.44 7.68 -2.44
C ALA A 81 -0.08 7.65 -2.63
N THR A 82 -0.82 8.27 -1.71
CA THR A 82 -2.29 8.27 -1.76
C THR A 82 -2.81 8.98 -3.00
N LEU A 83 -2.31 10.17 -3.30
CA LEU A 83 -2.74 10.93 -4.48
C LEU A 83 -2.43 10.19 -5.78
N SER A 84 -1.19 9.73 -5.94
CA SER A 84 -0.77 9.04 -7.16
C SER A 84 -1.47 7.69 -7.33
N PHE A 85 -1.58 6.90 -6.25
CA PHE A 85 -2.24 5.59 -6.27
C PHE A 85 -3.72 5.72 -6.60
N LEU A 86 -4.44 6.61 -5.90
CA LEU A 86 -5.89 6.75 -6.08
C LEU A 86 -6.24 7.39 -7.42
N SER A 87 -5.43 8.33 -7.92
CA SER A 87 -5.59 8.87 -9.26
C SER A 87 -5.38 7.80 -10.34
N ALA A 88 -4.35 6.96 -10.19
CA ALA A 88 -4.14 5.82 -11.07
C ALA A 88 -5.30 4.81 -10.98
N LEU A 89 -5.77 4.52 -9.77
CA LEU A 89 -6.84 3.55 -9.51
C LEU A 89 -8.17 3.92 -10.21
N GLN A 90 -8.47 5.21 -10.34
CA GLN A 90 -9.66 5.68 -11.04
C GLN A 90 -9.63 5.34 -12.54
N HIS A 91 -8.43 5.31 -13.15
CA HIS A 91 -8.27 5.27 -14.60
C HIS A 91 -7.74 3.93 -15.13
N MET A 92 -7.18 3.08 -14.26
CA MET A 92 -6.62 1.81 -14.70
C MET A 92 -7.21 0.62 -13.92
N PRO A 93 -7.14 -0.61 -14.48
CA PRO A 93 -7.60 -1.81 -13.78
C PRO A 93 -6.92 -2.03 -12.44
N LEU A 94 -7.68 -2.44 -11.42
CA LEU A 94 -7.19 -2.71 -10.06
C LEU A 94 -6.04 -3.72 -10.07
N ALA A 95 -6.14 -4.77 -10.89
CA ALA A 95 -5.12 -5.80 -11.01
C ALA A 95 -3.80 -5.26 -11.59
N ASN A 96 -3.86 -4.35 -12.59
CA ASN A 96 -2.67 -3.76 -13.19
C ASN A 96 -1.92 -2.88 -12.18
N LEU A 97 -2.64 -2.03 -11.44
CA LEU A 97 -2.06 -1.20 -10.40
C LEU A 97 -1.48 -2.05 -9.26
N SER A 98 -2.21 -3.08 -8.81
CA SER A 98 -1.71 -4.04 -7.83
C SER A 98 -0.45 -4.75 -8.31
N ALA A 99 -0.36 -5.14 -9.58
CA ALA A 99 0.81 -5.79 -10.15
C ALA A 99 2.06 -4.88 -10.12
N ILE A 100 1.90 -3.58 -10.43
CA ILE A 100 2.98 -2.58 -10.29
C ILE A 100 3.43 -2.50 -8.83
N MET A 101 2.49 -2.43 -7.89
CA MET A 101 2.79 -2.34 -6.46
C MET A 101 3.51 -3.56 -5.89
N GLN A 102 3.42 -4.73 -6.53
CA GLN A 102 4.17 -5.93 -6.12
C GLN A 102 5.69 -5.77 -6.28
N SER A 103 6.16 -4.80 -7.05
CA SER A 103 7.59 -4.49 -7.16
C SER A 103 8.13 -3.63 -6.00
N LEU A 104 7.28 -3.19 -5.08
CA LEU A 104 7.65 -2.38 -3.92
C LEU A 104 8.85 -2.95 -3.11
N PRO A 105 8.95 -4.24 -2.80
CA PRO A 105 10.11 -4.77 -2.09
C PRO A 105 11.43 -4.56 -2.84
N LEU A 106 11.41 -4.63 -4.18
CA LEU A 106 12.58 -4.40 -5.03
C LEU A 106 13.03 -2.93 -4.92
N VAL A 107 12.07 -2.01 -4.98
CA VAL A 107 12.33 -0.56 -4.87
C VAL A 107 12.82 -0.19 -3.48
N VAL A 108 12.19 -0.72 -2.43
CA VAL A 108 12.62 -0.48 -1.04
C VAL A 108 14.06 -0.95 -0.84
N THR A 109 14.41 -2.14 -1.35
CA THR A 109 15.79 -2.65 -1.25
C THR A 109 16.78 -1.78 -2.01
N LEU A 110 16.43 -1.35 -3.23
CA LEU A 110 17.29 -0.48 -4.03
C LEU A 110 17.50 0.89 -3.35
N LEU A 111 16.41 1.51 -2.88
CA LEU A 111 16.49 2.80 -2.18
C LEU A 111 17.20 2.68 -0.84
N ALA A 112 17.01 1.61 -0.09
CA ALA A 112 17.73 1.35 1.16
C ALA A 112 19.24 1.29 0.91
N ALA A 113 19.67 0.60 -0.14
CA ALA A 113 21.07 0.54 -0.50
C ALA A 113 21.66 1.91 -0.90
N LEU A 114 20.89 2.69 -1.67
CA LEU A 114 21.33 4.03 -2.09
C LEU A 114 21.38 5.01 -0.90
N LEU A 115 20.37 5.02 -0.04
CA LEU A 115 20.24 5.98 1.06
C LEU A 115 21.10 5.61 2.28
N PHE A 116 21.15 4.33 2.64
CA PHE A 116 21.90 3.83 3.80
C PHE A 116 23.27 3.27 3.41
N ARG A 117 23.65 3.35 2.10
CA ARG A 117 24.91 2.82 1.56
C ARG A 117 25.12 1.34 1.86
N GLU A 118 24.04 0.57 1.91
CA GLU A 118 24.08 -0.87 2.09
C GLU A 118 24.67 -1.54 0.83
N ARG A 119 25.54 -2.52 0.99
CA ARG A 119 26.12 -3.24 -0.15
C ARG A 119 25.10 -4.22 -0.73
N ILE A 120 24.68 -4.01 -1.98
CA ILE A 120 23.86 -4.96 -2.72
C ILE A 120 24.79 -5.91 -3.47
N GLY A 121 24.69 -7.23 -3.20
CA GLY A 121 25.38 -8.23 -4.00
C GLY A 121 24.79 -8.32 -5.42
N TRP A 122 25.61 -8.71 -6.39
CA TRP A 122 25.22 -8.78 -7.80
C TRP A 122 23.93 -9.59 -8.06
N ARG A 123 23.70 -10.67 -7.32
CA ARG A 123 22.49 -11.50 -7.42
C ARG A 123 21.21 -10.76 -7.02
N ARG A 124 21.27 -9.87 -6.03
CA ARG A 124 20.12 -9.02 -5.65
C ARG A 124 19.91 -7.92 -6.69
N LEU A 125 20.98 -7.35 -7.23
CA LEU A 125 20.91 -6.35 -8.29
C LEU A 125 20.28 -6.92 -9.56
N THR A 126 20.67 -8.15 -9.96
CA THR A 126 20.05 -8.82 -11.12
C THR A 126 18.56 -9.12 -10.88
N ALA A 127 18.17 -9.56 -9.67
CA ALA A 127 16.75 -9.77 -9.34
C ALA A 127 15.96 -8.46 -9.45
N ILE A 128 16.51 -7.34 -8.96
CA ILE A 128 15.89 -6.02 -9.10
C ILE A 128 15.73 -5.65 -10.58
N ALA A 129 16.78 -5.81 -11.39
CA ALA A 129 16.72 -5.49 -12.83
C ALA A 129 15.67 -6.34 -13.57
N VAL A 130 15.60 -7.64 -13.27
CA VAL A 130 14.59 -8.55 -13.86
C VAL A 130 13.18 -8.17 -13.38
N GLY A 131 13.01 -7.82 -12.10
CA GLY A 131 11.73 -7.36 -11.59
C GLY A 131 11.27 -6.06 -12.26
N PHE A 132 12.16 -5.11 -12.49
CA PHE A 132 11.83 -3.89 -13.25
C PHE A 132 11.48 -4.17 -14.71
N ALA A 133 12.12 -5.14 -15.37
CA ALA A 133 11.70 -5.60 -16.69
C ALA A 133 10.25 -6.14 -16.65
N GLY A 134 9.87 -6.87 -15.59
CA GLY A 134 8.48 -7.27 -15.35
C GLY A 134 7.53 -6.07 -15.23
N VAL A 135 7.92 -5.02 -14.51
CA VAL A 135 7.12 -3.78 -14.41
C VAL A 135 6.96 -3.11 -15.78
N LEU A 136 8.01 -3.07 -16.60
CA LEU A 136 7.93 -2.52 -17.97
C LEU A 136 6.94 -3.31 -18.84
N LEU A 137 6.86 -4.63 -18.69
CA LEU A 137 5.84 -5.45 -19.39
C LEU A 137 4.41 -5.08 -18.95
N ILE A 138 4.20 -4.71 -17.68
CA ILE A 138 2.89 -4.27 -17.19
C ILE A 138 2.54 -2.88 -17.74
N ILE A 139 3.51 -1.97 -17.77
CA ILE A 139 3.32 -0.57 -18.20
C ILE A 139 3.22 -0.44 -19.72
N LYS A 140 3.90 -1.32 -20.48
CA LYS A 140 3.95 -1.34 -21.96
C LYS A 140 4.38 0.01 -22.58
N PRO A 141 5.50 0.60 -22.16
CA PRO A 141 5.90 1.92 -22.62
C PRO A 141 6.10 1.95 -24.15
N GLY A 142 5.57 2.99 -24.81
CA GLY A 142 5.73 3.19 -26.27
C GLY A 142 4.81 2.33 -27.15
N GLY A 143 3.98 1.47 -26.60
CA GLY A 143 2.97 0.71 -27.35
C GLY A 143 1.62 1.44 -27.45
N ALA A 144 0.77 1.02 -28.40
CA ALA A 144 -0.60 1.54 -28.51
C ALA A 144 -1.46 1.29 -27.24
N ALA A 145 -1.04 0.37 -26.38
CA ALA A 145 -1.66 0.06 -25.09
C ALA A 145 -0.98 0.78 -23.91
N PHE A 146 -0.09 1.75 -24.17
CA PHE A 146 0.54 2.53 -23.11
C PHE A 146 -0.51 3.39 -22.40
N ASP A 147 -0.62 3.19 -21.09
CA ASP A 147 -1.46 4.00 -20.23
C ASP A 147 -0.59 4.92 -19.38
N GLY A 148 -0.66 6.23 -19.61
CA GLY A 148 0.08 7.24 -18.85
C GLY A 148 -0.22 7.20 -17.34
N TRP A 149 -1.39 6.70 -16.95
CA TRP A 149 -1.77 6.51 -15.54
C TRP A 149 -0.91 5.48 -14.82
N ALA A 150 -0.32 4.52 -15.56
CA ALA A 150 0.63 3.56 -15.00
C ALA A 150 1.87 4.25 -14.41
N MET A 151 2.27 5.41 -14.93
CA MET A 151 3.37 6.21 -14.37
C MET A 151 3.02 6.77 -12.99
N LEU A 152 1.74 7.09 -12.73
CA LEU A 152 1.29 7.43 -11.38
C LEU A 152 1.36 6.22 -10.44
N GLY A 153 1.11 5.01 -10.94
CA GLY A 153 1.33 3.77 -10.18
C GLY A 153 2.80 3.60 -9.78
N VAL A 154 3.74 3.88 -10.68
CA VAL A 154 5.18 3.87 -10.38
C VAL A 154 5.56 4.98 -9.38
N LEU A 155 5.01 6.18 -9.56
CA LEU A 155 5.22 7.28 -8.61
C LEU A 155 4.67 6.92 -7.22
N ALA A 156 3.47 6.35 -7.16
CA ALA A 156 2.87 5.86 -5.91
C ALA A 156 3.79 4.85 -5.21
N MET A 157 4.32 3.88 -5.96
CA MET A 157 5.27 2.89 -5.46
C MET A 157 6.53 3.55 -4.88
N GLY A 158 7.10 4.55 -5.56
CA GLY A 158 8.25 5.33 -5.07
C GLY A 158 7.93 6.08 -3.77
N CYS A 159 6.76 6.72 -3.70
CA CYS A 159 6.28 7.41 -2.50
C CYS A 159 6.04 6.44 -1.33
N VAL A 160 5.48 5.25 -1.59
CA VAL A 160 5.33 4.19 -0.58
C VAL A 160 6.70 3.72 -0.08
N ALA A 161 7.66 3.53 -0.98
CA ALA A 161 9.01 3.15 -0.59
C ALA A 161 9.68 4.22 0.30
N LEU A 162 9.55 5.50 -0.06
CA LEU A 162 10.01 6.62 0.79
C LEU A 162 9.35 6.59 2.17
N ARG A 163 8.04 6.42 2.22
CA ARG A 163 7.26 6.29 3.45
C ARG A 163 7.76 5.14 4.32
N ASP A 164 8.00 3.98 3.73
CA ASP A 164 8.42 2.78 4.44
C ASP A 164 9.84 2.93 4.99
N LEU A 165 10.77 3.52 4.22
CA LEU A 165 12.13 3.84 4.66
C LEU A 165 12.15 4.90 5.76
N ALA A 166 11.32 5.94 5.65
CA ALA A 166 11.16 6.92 6.72
C ALA A 166 10.61 6.27 7.99
N THR A 167 9.64 5.36 7.86
CA THR A 167 9.10 4.60 9.01
C THR A 167 10.17 3.74 9.69
N ARG A 168 11.05 3.09 8.91
CA ARG A 168 12.19 2.31 9.43
C ARG A 168 13.16 3.17 10.24
N SER A 169 13.25 4.47 9.95
CA SER A 169 14.15 5.41 10.61
C SER A 169 13.61 6.01 11.90
N LEU A 170 12.33 5.75 12.26
CA LEU A 170 11.73 6.19 13.52
C LEU A 170 12.34 5.45 14.71
N SER A 171 12.41 6.13 15.86
CA SER A 171 12.88 5.53 17.12
C SER A 171 11.98 4.36 17.55
N PRO A 172 12.54 3.28 18.11
CA PRO A 172 11.76 2.10 18.55
C PRO A 172 10.63 2.40 19.54
N GLY A 173 10.75 3.48 20.32
CA GLY A 173 9.73 3.92 21.28
C GLY A 173 8.52 4.65 20.68
N VAL A 174 8.49 4.91 19.38
CA VAL A 174 7.35 5.57 18.71
C VAL A 174 6.22 4.55 18.54
N PRO A 175 5.01 4.78 19.12
CA PRO A 175 3.90 3.85 18.98
C PRO A 175 3.43 3.77 17.54
N SER A 176 3.29 2.56 16.97
CA SER A 176 2.78 2.36 15.60
C SER A 176 1.39 2.99 15.42
N LEU A 177 0.56 2.98 16.47
CA LEU A 177 -0.77 3.60 16.41
C LEU A 177 -0.68 5.13 16.23
N ALA A 178 0.30 5.80 16.86
CA ALA A 178 0.52 7.23 16.66
C ALA A 178 0.91 7.52 15.20
N VAL A 179 1.82 6.71 14.63
CA VAL A 179 2.23 6.83 13.22
C VAL A 179 1.04 6.68 12.28
N THR A 180 0.14 5.72 12.55
CA THR A 180 -1.08 5.49 11.74
C THR A 180 -2.06 6.65 11.87
N ILE A 181 -2.25 7.21 13.09
CA ILE A 181 -3.13 8.38 13.30
C ILE A 181 -2.62 9.59 12.53
N TYR A 182 -1.31 9.89 12.61
CA TYR A 182 -0.73 11.00 11.86
C TYR A 182 -0.85 10.83 10.34
N ALA A 183 -0.68 9.60 9.83
CA ALA A 183 -0.87 9.29 8.42
C ALA A 183 -2.32 9.54 7.97
N ALA A 184 -3.28 8.99 8.72
CA ALA A 184 -4.70 9.17 8.44
C ALA A 184 -5.10 10.65 8.51
N LEU A 185 -4.59 11.37 9.52
CA LEU A 185 -4.84 12.81 9.68
C LEU A 185 -4.28 13.61 8.50
N ALA A 186 -3.02 13.36 8.11
CA ALA A 186 -2.38 14.09 7.01
C ALA A 186 -3.13 13.92 5.69
N VAL A 187 -3.54 12.69 5.35
CA VAL A 187 -4.30 12.39 4.13
C VAL A 187 -5.72 12.98 4.20
N THR A 188 -6.38 12.90 5.36
CA THR A 188 -7.74 13.44 5.53
C THR A 188 -7.75 14.97 5.45
N VAL A 189 -6.79 15.63 6.10
CA VAL A 189 -6.65 17.10 6.05
C VAL A 189 -6.35 17.55 4.62
N LEU A 190 -5.43 16.87 3.93
CA LEU A 190 -5.16 17.16 2.52
C LEU A 190 -6.43 17.03 1.67
N GLY A 191 -7.17 15.92 1.84
CA GLY A 191 -8.46 15.73 1.17
C GLY A 191 -9.42 16.88 1.43
N ALA A 192 -9.55 17.32 2.71
CA ALA A 192 -10.42 18.42 3.09
C ALA A 192 -10.01 19.76 2.48
N VAL A 193 -8.70 20.03 2.36
CA VAL A 193 -8.16 21.23 1.71
C VAL A 193 -8.41 21.22 0.21
N LEU A 194 -8.32 20.05 -0.44
CA LEU A 194 -8.46 19.92 -1.89
C LEU A 194 -9.91 19.66 -2.34
N ALA A 195 -10.79 19.16 -1.47
CA ALA A 195 -12.19 18.87 -1.82
C ALA A 195 -12.95 20.06 -2.43
N PRO A 196 -12.79 21.32 -1.95
CA PRO A 196 -13.48 22.46 -2.54
C PRO A 196 -13.14 22.72 -4.02
N PHE A 197 -11.95 22.31 -4.47
CA PHE A 197 -11.50 22.51 -5.86
C PHE A 197 -12.10 21.49 -6.85
N GLN A 198 -12.58 20.35 -6.36
CA GLN A 198 -13.27 19.34 -7.19
C GLN A 198 -14.81 19.46 -7.09
N GLY A 199 -15.28 20.29 -6.17
CA GLY A 199 -16.70 20.36 -5.83
C GLY A 199 -17.11 19.29 -4.82
N TRP A 200 -18.32 19.47 -4.27
CA TRP A 200 -18.92 18.55 -3.29
C TRP A 200 -20.27 18.09 -3.81
N VAL A 201 -20.48 16.79 -3.92
CA VAL A 201 -21.75 16.20 -4.39
C VAL A 201 -22.48 15.52 -3.25
N ALA A 202 -23.80 15.37 -3.40
CA ALA A 202 -24.60 14.59 -2.47
C ALA A 202 -24.19 13.11 -2.57
N VAL A 203 -23.92 12.49 -1.42
CA VAL A 203 -23.50 11.09 -1.32
C VAL A 203 -24.71 10.25 -0.95
N THR A 204 -24.98 9.20 -1.71
CA THR A 204 -26.04 8.25 -1.40
C THR A 204 -25.72 7.40 -0.17
N PRO A 205 -26.71 6.82 0.55
CA PRO A 205 -26.47 5.93 1.68
C PRO A 205 -25.58 4.74 1.33
N SER A 206 -25.71 4.18 0.12
CA SER A 206 -24.88 3.06 -0.35
C SER A 206 -23.40 3.46 -0.55
N GLN A 207 -23.17 4.64 -1.13
CA GLN A 207 -21.82 5.19 -1.28
C GLN A 207 -21.18 5.51 0.07
N LEU A 208 -21.97 6.08 1.02
CA LEU A 208 -21.49 6.34 2.38
C LEU A 208 -21.14 5.03 3.09
N LEU A 209 -21.95 3.98 2.96
CA LEU A 209 -21.67 2.66 3.52
C LEU A 209 -20.38 2.06 2.90
N SER A 210 -20.20 2.21 1.59
CA SER A 210 -19.00 1.76 0.89
C SER A 210 -17.74 2.48 1.39
N LEU A 211 -17.79 3.80 1.57
CA LEU A 211 -16.67 4.59 2.11
C LEU A 211 -16.38 4.24 3.59
N ALA A 212 -17.42 4.01 4.37
CA ALA A 212 -17.27 3.53 5.75
C ALA A 212 -16.64 2.12 5.78
N GLY A 213 -17.14 1.22 4.93
CA GLY A 213 -16.56 -0.12 4.74
C GLY A 213 -15.10 -0.08 4.31
N ALA A 214 -14.75 0.82 3.38
CA ALA A 214 -13.36 1.03 2.98
C ALA A 214 -12.47 1.45 4.17
N GLY A 215 -12.96 2.36 5.05
CA GLY A 215 -12.27 2.73 6.28
C GLY A 215 -12.08 1.57 7.25
N VAL A 216 -13.10 0.74 7.44
CA VAL A 216 -13.02 -0.49 8.27
C VAL A 216 -12.00 -1.47 7.69
N PHE A 217 -12.06 -1.74 6.38
CA PHE A 217 -11.11 -2.61 5.71
C PHE A 217 -9.66 -2.09 5.82
N LEU A 218 -9.47 -0.78 5.69
CA LEU A 218 -8.15 -0.17 5.84
C LEU A 218 -7.55 -0.45 7.23
N ILE A 219 -8.31 -0.24 8.29
CA ILE A 219 -7.86 -0.51 9.67
C ILE A 219 -7.70 -2.01 9.92
N GLY A 220 -8.65 -2.82 9.44
CA GLY A 220 -8.54 -4.28 9.49
C GLY A 220 -7.24 -4.78 8.85
N GLY A 221 -6.92 -4.28 7.67
CA GLY A 221 -5.67 -4.57 6.98
C GLY A 221 -4.43 -4.23 7.82
N TYR A 222 -4.39 -3.04 8.43
CA TYR A 222 -3.29 -2.66 9.33
C TYR A 222 -3.21 -3.54 10.58
N GLN A 223 -4.33 -3.89 11.19
CA GLN A 223 -4.33 -4.78 12.37
C GLN A 223 -3.86 -6.20 12.01
N PHE A 224 -4.37 -6.76 10.92
CA PHE A 224 -3.98 -8.09 10.47
C PHE A 224 -2.50 -8.17 10.09
N ILE A 225 -1.93 -7.15 9.42
CA ILE A 225 -0.51 -7.17 9.08
C ILE A 225 0.37 -7.07 10.34
N ILE A 226 -0.03 -6.26 11.34
CA ILE A 226 0.68 -6.17 12.62
C ILE A 226 0.62 -7.53 13.34
N MET A 227 -0.55 -8.17 13.38
CA MET A 227 -0.70 -9.48 14.00
C MET A 227 0.11 -10.57 13.28
N ALA A 228 0.10 -10.55 11.93
CA ALA A 228 0.87 -11.48 11.10
C ALA A 228 2.37 -11.41 11.42
N MET A 229 2.89 -10.19 11.52
CA MET A 229 4.32 -9.94 11.80
C MET A 229 4.73 -10.22 13.25
N ARG A 230 3.76 -10.35 14.17
CA ARG A 230 4.02 -10.70 15.58
C ARG A 230 3.94 -12.20 15.85
N VAL A 231 3.17 -12.93 15.06
CA VAL A 231 2.89 -14.36 15.30
C VAL A 231 3.84 -15.26 14.51
N GLY A 232 4.13 -14.93 13.26
CA GLY A 232 4.97 -15.75 12.39
C GLY A 232 6.35 -15.14 12.14
N ASP A 233 7.27 -15.98 11.67
CA ASP A 233 8.57 -15.49 11.17
C ASP A 233 8.34 -14.55 9.98
N VAL A 234 8.93 -13.37 10.03
CA VAL A 234 8.78 -12.33 9.00
C VAL A 234 9.10 -12.88 7.60
N SER A 235 10.18 -13.63 7.48
CA SER A 235 10.62 -14.22 6.21
C SER A 235 9.66 -15.32 5.68
N ALA A 236 8.90 -15.97 6.57
CA ALA A 236 7.90 -16.98 6.19
C ALA A 236 6.56 -16.32 5.79
N VAL A 237 6.21 -15.21 6.42
CA VAL A 237 4.91 -14.54 6.27
C VAL A 237 4.90 -13.52 5.14
N THR A 238 6.00 -12.82 4.91
CA THR A 238 6.12 -11.74 3.90
C THR A 238 5.76 -12.18 2.47
N PRO A 239 6.08 -13.40 1.98
CA PRO A 239 5.68 -13.85 0.65
C PRO A 239 4.16 -13.81 0.41
N PHE A 240 3.35 -13.95 1.46
CA PHE A 240 1.90 -13.93 1.34
C PHE A 240 1.33 -12.53 1.04
N ARG A 241 2.14 -11.47 1.09
CA ARG A 241 1.76 -10.14 0.58
C ARG A 241 1.43 -10.15 -0.91
N TYR A 242 2.05 -11.06 -1.69
CA TYR A 242 1.78 -11.19 -3.12
C TYR A 242 0.36 -11.69 -3.42
N THR A 243 -0.36 -12.23 -2.43
CA THR A 243 -1.77 -12.62 -2.59
C THR A 243 -2.69 -11.42 -2.86
N SER A 244 -2.26 -10.19 -2.57
CA SER A 244 -3.04 -8.98 -2.93
C SER A 244 -3.34 -8.92 -4.43
N LEU A 245 -2.43 -9.41 -5.28
CA LEU A 245 -2.67 -9.49 -6.72
C LEU A 245 -3.81 -10.46 -7.06
N LEU A 246 -3.88 -11.61 -6.39
CA LEU A 246 -4.96 -12.57 -6.59
C LEU A 246 -6.31 -11.96 -6.21
N PHE A 247 -6.36 -11.29 -5.06
CA PHE A 247 -7.57 -10.57 -4.64
C PHE A 247 -7.92 -9.43 -5.60
N ALA A 248 -6.93 -8.69 -6.12
CA ALA A 248 -7.15 -7.62 -7.09
C ALA A 248 -7.71 -8.13 -8.43
N ILE A 249 -7.26 -9.31 -8.90
CA ILE A 249 -7.79 -9.96 -10.09
C ILE A 249 -9.24 -10.39 -9.85
N VAL A 250 -9.50 -11.09 -8.74
CA VAL A 250 -10.83 -11.60 -8.42
C VAL A 250 -11.83 -10.46 -8.21
N LEU A 251 -11.50 -9.48 -7.36
CA LEU A 251 -12.38 -8.35 -7.08
C LEU A 251 -12.52 -7.43 -8.30
N GLY A 252 -11.45 -7.24 -9.07
CA GLY A 252 -11.47 -6.47 -10.31
C GLY A 252 -12.40 -7.09 -11.35
N TRP A 253 -12.40 -8.42 -11.47
CA TRP A 253 -13.31 -9.14 -12.34
C TRP A 253 -14.76 -9.10 -11.86
N ILE A 254 -15.02 -9.43 -10.59
CA ILE A 254 -16.37 -9.50 -10.04
C ILE A 254 -17.04 -8.10 -10.00
N THR A 255 -16.28 -7.07 -9.63
CA THR A 255 -16.84 -5.73 -9.40
C THR A 255 -16.87 -4.88 -10.68
N PHE A 256 -15.86 -5.00 -11.53
CA PHE A 256 -15.66 -4.10 -12.68
C PHE A 256 -15.64 -4.84 -14.02
N GLY A 257 -15.74 -6.18 -14.05
CA GLY A 257 -15.60 -6.98 -15.26
C GLY A 257 -14.20 -6.91 -15.90
N GLN A 258 -13.18 -6.45 -15.14
CA GLN A 258 -11.83 -6.19 -15.64
C GLN A 258 -10.90 -7.36 -15.32
N LEU A 259 -10.33 -7.96 -16.36
CA LEU A 259 -9.25 -8.95 -16.22
C LEU A 259 -7.94 -8.39 -16.78
N PRO A 260 -6.80 -8.69 -16.15
CA PRO A 260 -5.50 -8.32 -16.70
C PRO A 260 -5.22 -9.11 -18.00
N ASP A 261 -4.56 -8.47 -18.94
CA ASP A 261 -4.12 -9.16 -20.16
C ASP A 261 -2.89 -10.07 -19.90
N ALA A 262 -2.56 -10.88 -20.91
CA ALA A 262 -1.49 -11.87 -20.80
C ALA A 262 -0.12 -11.24 -20.48
N LEU A 263 0.21 -10.06 -21.06
CA LEU A 263 1.48 -9.37 -20.78
C LEU A 263 1.55 -8.88 -19.34
N THR A 264 0.44 -8.34 -18.83
CA THR A 264 0.34 -7.93 -17.42
C THR A 264 0.52 -9.13 -16.48
N LEU A 265 -0.08 -10.29 -16.79
CA LEU A 265 0.08 -11.51 -16.00
C LEU A 265 1.53 -12.03 -16.04
N VAL A 266 2.17 -12.05 -17.21
CA VAL A 266 3.59 -12.43 -17.35
C VAL A 266 4.48 -11.47 -16.57
N GLY A 267 4.29 -10.15 -16.75
CA GLY A 267 5.04 -9.13 -16.00
C GLY A 267 4.88 -9.27 -14.49
N ALA A 268 3.65 -9.48 -14.01
CA ALA A 268 3.36 -9.73 -12.60
C ALA A 268 4.05 -11.00 -12.08
N GLY A 269 4.04 -12.07 -12.86
CA GLY A 269 4.76 -13.33 -12.54
C GLY A 269 6.26 -13.10 -12.38
N ILE A 270 6.88 -12.31 -13.28
CA ILE A 270 8.31 -11.96 -13.21
C ILE A 270 8.59 -11.13 -11.95
N VAL A 271 7.77 -10.12 -11.64
CA VAL A 271 7.92 -9.28 -10.44
C VAL A 271 7.84 -10.14 -9.18
N ILE A 272 6.85 -11.02 -9.08
CA ILE A 272 6.66 -11.91 -7.93
C ILE A 272 7.84 -12.87 -7.78
N ALA A 273 8.27 -13.52 -8.88
CA ALA A 273 9.40 -14.45 -8.87
C ALA A 273 10.69 -13.75 -8.43
N SER A 274 10.96 -12.55 -8.93
CA SER A 274 12.11 -11.72 -8.56
C SER A 274 12.07 -11.33 -7.08
N GLY A 275 10.89 -10.90 -6.58
CA GLY A 275 10.71 -10.55 -5.17
C GLY A 275 10.87 -11.75 -4.24
N LEU A 276 10.32 -12.92 -4.60
CA LEU A 276 10.48 -14.16 -3.83
C LEU A 276 11.94 -14.64 -3.82
N PHE A 277 12.64 -14.53 -4.95
CA PHE A 277 14.07 -14.81 -5.01
C PHE A 277 14.87 -13.90 -4.08
N MET A 278 14.56 -12.61 -4.08
CA MET A 278 15.23 -11.64 -3.23
C MET A 278 14.99 -11.94 -1.75
N LEU A 279 13.76 -12.22 -1.33
CA LEU A 279 13.41 -12.59 0.06
C LEU A 279 14.16 -13.86 0.50
N ARG A 280 14.24 -14.91 -0.36
CA ARG A 280 15.03 -16.10 -0.07
C ARG A 280 16.50 -15.76 0.12
N ARG A 281 17.03 -14.86 -0.69
CA ARG A 281 18.45 -14.48 -0.61
C ARG A 281 18.74 -13.65 0.65
N GLU A 282 17.87 -12.75 1.03
CA GLU A 282 17.98 -11.96 2.28
C GLU A 282 17.97 -12.88 3.51
N ARG A 283 17.09 -13.89 3.50
CA ARG A 283 17.06 -14.92 4.55
C ARG A 283 18.37 -15.71 4.64
N GLN A 284 18.97 -16.11 3.50
CA GLN A 284 20.25 -16.82 3.47
C GLN A 284 21.42 -15.99 3.99
N LEU A 285 21.33 -14.66 3.88
CA LEU A 285 22.36 -13.72 4.34
C LEU A 285 22.12 -13.24 5.77
N GLY A 286 21.03 -13.65 6.45
CA GLY A 286 20.68 -13.21 7.79
C GLY A 286 20.31 -11.72 7.87
N ILE A 287 19.85 -11.12 6.76
CA ILE A 287 19.48 -9.70 6.65
C ILE A 287 17.96 -9.52 6.82
N ALA A 288 17.18 -10.59 6.69
CA ALA A 288 15.72 -10.59 6.80
C ALA A 288 15.26 -10.86 8.25
#